data_5232206441c03ab9f8dd774e14e8e2d8
#
_entry.id   5232206441c03ab9f8dd774e14e8e2d8
#
_cell.length_a   1.000
_cell.length_b   1.000
_cell.length_c   1.000
_cell.angle_alpha   90.00
_cell.angle_beta   90.00
_cell.angle_gamma   90.00
#
_symmetry.space_group_name_H-M   'P 1'
#
loop_
_entity.id
_entity.type
_entity.pdbx_description
1 polymer ?
#
loop_
_entity_poly.entity_id
_entity_poly.type
_entity_poly.pdbx_seq_one_letter_code
_entity_poly.pdbx_strand_id
1 'polypeptide(L)'
;MNQSRSPISIEAVLAAADAFLPEFRAAVEAIPEVQRGHGIFLSEMFLFYCVVRPLKPRQILESGRALGGSTLTLAHCFPSVRIVSVELDAASPNNAIALGRLEPCRNVECLFGDSREILPRLVQSGDAVLIDGPKEFRALKLALNLLKTGKPSVVFLHDCPAGSRWRKFINDYWPDAFFSDHPEFLRRFSYLDDFGQPPRDWRRPRPTTFACLPGDLAAPYRLLLTKLVLARALWLAPSKIGGWLTSS
;
A
#
# COMPACT_ATOMS: atom_id res chain seq x y z
N MET A 1 -10.38 28.85 4.07
CA MET A 1 -9.91 28.41 5.40
C MET A 1 -9.13 27.12 5.20
N ASN A 2 -7.80 27.18 5.21
CA ASN A 2 -6.96 26.00 5.23
C ASN A 2 -7.07 25.38 6.62
N GLN A 3 -7.88 24.32 6.76
CA GLN A 3 -7.73 23.43 7.90
C GLN A 3 -6.33 22.83 7.79
N SER A 4 -5.45 23.12 8.74
CA SER A 4 -4.17 22.44 8.86
C SER A 4 -4.49 20.95 9.01
N ARG A 5 -4.32 20.18 7.94
CA ARG A 5 -4.38 18.71 8.01
C ARG A 5 -3.31 18.32 9.03
N SER A 6 -3.69 17.58 10.06
CA SER A 6 -2.71 16.96 10.96
C SER A 6 -1.73 16.16 10.10
N PRO A 7 -0.42 16.30 10.32
CA PRO A 7 0.56 15.59 9.51
C PRO A 7 0.31 14.09 9.60
N ILE A 8 0.31 13.41 8.46
CA ILE A 8 0.26 11.94 8.41
C ILE A 8 1.61 11.45 8.92
N SER A 9 1.63 10.84 10.10
CA SER A 9 2.85 10.30 10.72
C SER A 9 2.57 9.03 11.50
N ILE A 10 3.61 8.27 11.77
CA ILE A 10 3.48 7.03 12.55
C ILE A 10 3.07 7.31 14.00
N GLU A 11 3.51 8.42 14.57
CA GLU A 11 3.13 8.84 15.93
C GLU A 11 1.62 9.14 16.02
N ALA A 12 1.07 9.84 15.01
CA ALA A 12 -0.37 10.10 14.94
C ALA A 12 -1.16 8.79 14.80
N VAL A 13 -0.66 7.85 14.01
CA VAL A 13 -1.25 6.50 13.87
C VAL A 13 -1.23 5.77 15.20
N LEU A 14 -0.08 5.69 15.87
CA LEU A 14 0.06 4.99 17.15
C LEU A 14 -0.83 5.57 18.24
N ALA A 15 -1.03 6.89 18.25
CA ALA A 15 -1.89 7.57 19.19
C ALA A 15 -3.39 7.26 18.97
N ALA A 16 -3.82 7.08 17.71
CA ALA A 16 -5.22 6.86 17.37
C ALA A 16 -5.61 5.38 17.24
N ALA A 17 -4.65 4.48 17.09
CA ALA A 17 -4.89 3.09 16.68
C ALA A 17 -5.81 2.32 17.64
N ASP A 18 -5.63 2.45 18.97
CA ASP A 18 -6.49 1.73 19.92
C ASP A 18 -7.96 2.16 19.84
N ALA A 19 -8.21 3.43 19.53
CA ALA A 19 -9.58 3.94 19.34
C ALA A 19 -10.22 3.40 18.05
N PHE A 20 -9.44 3.14 17.00
CA PHE A 20 -9.91 2.63 15.72
C PHE A 20 -10.02 1.11 15.66
N LEU A 21 -9.32 0.39 16.54
CA LEU A 21 -9.23 -1.05 16.53
C LEU A 21 -10.59 -1.78 16.63
N PRO A 22 -11.53 -1.38 17.52
CA PRO A 22 -12.83 -2.06 17.61
C PRO A 22 -13.64 -1.97 16.31
N GLU A 23 -13.65 -0.80 15.65
CA GLU A 23 -14.38 -0.60 14.39
C GLU A 23 -13.74 -1.43 13.25
N PHE A 24 -12.39 -1.43 13.16
CA PHE A 24 -11.69 -2.25 12.19
C PHE A 24 -11.94 -3.75 12.38
N ARG A 25 -11.87 -4.25 13.64
CA ARG A 25 -12.15 -5.65 13.94
C ARG A 25 -13.56 -6.05 13.56
N ALA A 26 -14.57 -5.25 13.92
CA ALA A 26 -15.95 -5.51 13.55
C ALA A 26 -16.14 -5.59 12.03
N ALA A 27 -15.47 -4.70 11.27
CA ALA A 27 -15.51 -4.72 9.80
C ALA A 27 -14.87 -6.00 9.22
N VAL A 28 -13.74 -6.45 9.76
CA VAL A 28 -13.05 -7.67 9.33
C VAL A 28 -13.84 -8.93 9.75
N GLU A 29 -14.42 -8.94 10.94
CA GLU A 29 -15.23 -10.05 11.44
C GLU A 29 -16.52 -10.25 10.62
N ALA A 30 -17.04 -9.21 9.98
CA ALA A 30 -18.16 -9.30 9.03
C ALA A 30 -17.79 -10.02 7.72
N ILE A 31 -16.49 -10.16 7.39
CA ILE A 31 -16.03 -10.94 6.24
C ILE A 31 -16.07 -12.42 6.58
N PRO A 32 -16.64 -13.31 5.73
CA PRO A 32 -16.60 -14.75 5.94
C PRO A 32 -15.17 -15.28 6.17
N GLU A 33 -14.97 -16.13 7.16
CA GLU A 33 -13.67 -16.60 7.60
C GLU A 33 -12.82 -17.18 6.45
N VAL A 34 -13.45 -17.97 5.57
CA VAL A 34 -12.82 -18.58 4.39
C VAL A 34 -12.30 -17.56 3.39
N GLN A 35 -12.71 -16.29 3.50
CA GLN A 35 -12.30 -15.20 2.61
C GLN A 35 -11.31 -14.25 3.27
N ARG A 36 -11.02 -14.41 4.57
CA ARG A 36 -10.04 -13.61 5.30
C ARG A 36 -8.62 -14.10 5.02
N GLY A 37 -7.65 -13.22 5.21
CA GLY A 37 -6.23 -13.60 5.29
C GLY A 37 -5.53 -13.96 3.97
N HIS A 38 -6.13 -13.70 2.82
CA HIS A 38 -5.50 -13.90 1.52
C HIS A 38 -4.94 -12.58 0.97
N GLY A 39 -3.60 -12.49 0.85
CA GLY A 39 -2.90 -11.33 0.29
C GLY A 39 -2.22 -10.48 1.35
N ILE A 40 -2.62 -9.24 1.50
CA ILE A 40 -2.03 -8.26 2.43
C ILE A 40 -2.37 -8.65 3.87
N PHE A 41 -1.39 -8.54 4.78
CA PHE A 41 -1.59 -8.81 6.20
C PHE A 41 -2.64 -7.87 6.82
N LEU A 42 -3.42 -8.38 7.77
CA LEU A 42 -4.45 -7.56 8.42
C LEU A 42 -3.85 -6.45 9.29
N SER A 43 -2.68 -6.64 9.88
CA SER A 43 -1.97 -5.55 10.56
C SER A 43 -1.58 -4.43 9.57
N GLU A 44 -1.24 -4.76 8.33
CA GLU A 44 -0.95 -3.77 7.29
C GLU A 44 -2.22 -3.04 6.85
N MET A 45 -3.33 -3.79 6.66
CA MET A 45 -4.63 -3.19 6.37
C MET A 45 -5.13 -2.32 7.53
N PHE A 46 -4.80 -2.68 8.78
CA PHE A 46 -5.09 -1.85 9.95
C PHE A 46 -4.29 -0.55 9.95
N LEU A 47 -3.00 -0.60 9.58
CA LEU A 47 -2.21 0.63 9.38
C LEU A 47 -2.86 1.53 8.32
N PHE A 48 -3.22 0.94 7.17
CA PHE A 48 -3.94 1.66 6.12
C PHE A 48 -5.21 2.30 6.67
N TYR A 49 -6.02 1.54 7.42
CA TYR A 49 -7.24 2.03 8.03
C TYR A 49 -7.01 3.21 8.96
N CYS A 50 -6.01 3.11 9.88
CA CYS A 50 -5.67 4.18 10.82
C CYS A 50 -5.28 5.49 10.14
N VAL A 51 -4.58 5.40 9.00
CA VAL A 51 -4.18 6.58 8.22
C VAL A 51 -5.37 7.15 7.44
N VAL A 52 -6.14 6.30 6.77
CA VAL A 52 -7.13 6.73 5.77
C VAL A 52 -8.46 7.13 6.44
N ARG A 53 -8.84 6.49 7.54
CA ARG A 53 -10.10 6.77 8.25
C ARG A 53 -10.29 8.25 8.61
N PRO A 54 -9.30 8.95 9.20
CA PRO A 54 -9.43 10.37 9.52
C PRO A 54 -9.41 11.30 8.30
N LEU A 55 -8.86 10.85 7.17
CA LEU A 55 -8.80 11.64 5.93
C LEU A 55 -10.16 11.77 5.24
N LYS A 56 -11.10 10.85 5.53
CA LYS A 56 -12.45 10.81 4.94
C LYS A 56 -12.43 10.93 3.42
N PRO A 57 -11.70 10.07 2.69
CA PRO A 57 -11.62 10.14 1.24
C PRO A 57 -12.99 9.87 0.62
N ARG A 58 -13.22 10.42 -0.57
CA ARG A 58 -14.42 10.10 -1.37
C ARG A 58 -14.28 8.76 -2.08
N GLN A 59 -13.06 8.42 -2.46
CA GLN A 59 -12.73 7.13 -3.06
C GLN A 59 -11.36 6.64 -2.60
N ILE A 60 -11.20 5.32 -2.66
CA ILE A 60 -9.94 4.62 -2.50
C ILE A 60 -9.65 3.92 -3.83
N LEU A 61 -8.46 4.14 -4.37
CA LEU A 61 -7.99 3.49 -5.59
C LEU A 61 -7.03 2.37 -5.22
N GLU A 62 -7.26 1.18 -5.73
CA GLU A 62 -6.40 0.02 -5.53
C GLU A 62 -5.84 -0.45 -6.87
N SER A 63 -4.56 -0.80 -6.89
CA SER A 63 -3.86 -1.42 -8.01
C SER A 63 -3.35 -2.79 -7.60
N GLY A 64 -3.79 -3.84 -8.32
CA GLY A 64 -3.47 -5.23 -8.01
C GLY A 64 -4.51 -5.83 -7.05
N ARG A 65 -5.54 -6.46 -7.60
CA ARG A 65 -6.64 -7.08 -6.86
C ARG A 65 -6.38 -8.54 -6.50
N ALA A 66 -5.70 -9.27 -7.38
CA ALA A 66 -5.50 -10.71 -7.26
C ALA A 66 -6.79 -11.47 -6.89
N LEU A 67 -6.84 -12.13 -5.73
CA LEU A 67 -8.01 -12.87 -5.22
C LEU A 67 -9.07 -11.99 -4.53
N GLY A 68 -8.87 -10.67 -4.49
CA GLY A 68 -9.82 -9.70 -3.94
C GLY A 68 -9.81 -9.56 -2.42
N GLY A 69 -8.81 -10.12 -1.72
CA GLY A 69 -8.77 -10.09 -0.24
C GLY A 69 -8.63 -8.68 0.34
N SER A 70 -7.68 -7.90 -0.17
CA SER A 70 -7.50 -6.49 0.23
C SER A 70 -8.70 -5.64 -0.17
N THR A 71 -9.21 -5.80 -1.40
CA THR A 71 -10.40 -5.09 -1.89
C THR A 71 -11.62 -5.33 -0.99
N LEU A 72 -11.83 -6.59 -0.59
CA LEU A 72 -12.92 -6.98 0.30
C LEU A 72 -12.77 -6.32 1.69
N THR A 73 -11.55 -6.33 2.23
CA THR A 73 -11.23 -5.66 3.50
C THR A 73 -11.50 -4.16 3.41
N LEU A 74 -11.06 -3.50 2.31
CA LEU A 74 -11.35 -2.09 2.07
C LEU A 74 -12.85 -1.82 2.00
N ALA A 75 -13.61 -2.67 1.30
CA ALA A 75 -15.05 -2.51 1.14
C ALA A 75 -15.79 -2.54 2.49
N HIS A 76 -15.41 -3.46 3.38
CA HIS A 76 -16.00 -3.58 4.71
C HIS A 76 -15.53 -2.47 5.68
N CYS A 77 -14.25 -2.08 5.63
CA CYS A 77 -13.71 -1.02 6.48
C CYS A 77 -14.22 0.38 6.09
N PHE A 78 -14.59 0.58 4.83
CA PHE A 78 -15.01 1.87 4.29
C PHE A 78 -16.35 1.77 3.53
N PRO A 79 -17.46 1.36 4.16
CA PRO A 79 -18.71 1.02 3.48
C PRO A 79 -19.35 2.20 2.72
N SER A 80 -19.03 3.44 3.13
CA SER A 80 -19.55 4.67 2.49
C SER A 80 -18.57 5.28 1.47
N VAL A 81 -17.40 4.64 1.23
CA VAL A 81 -16.37 5.13 0.32
C VAL A 81 -16.39 4.27 -0.95
N ARG A 82 -16.32 4.90 -2.10
CA ARG A 82 -16.15 4.19 -3.38
C ARG A 82 -14.77 3.55 -3.44
N ILE A 83 -14.70 2.26 -3.69
CA ILE A 83 -13.46 1.51 -3.91
C ILE A 83 -13.37 1.21 -5.41
N VAL A 84 -12.31 1.67 -6.06
CA VAL A 84 -12.01 1.33 -7.46
C VAL A 84 -10.78 0.44 -7.48
N SER A 85 -10.96 -0.81 -7.82
CA SER A 85 -9.90 -1.82 -7.82
C SER A 85 -9.56 -2.23 -9.24
N VAL A 86 -8.29 -2.04 -9.63
CA VAL A 86 -7.77 -2.31 -10.98
C VAL A 86 -6.90 -3.56 -10.99
N GLU A 87 -7.22 -4.51 -11.88
CA GLU A 87 -6.40 -5.70 -12.12
C GLU A 87 -5.90 -5.70 -13.56
N LEU A 88 -4.63 -6.07 -13.75
CA LEU A 88 -3.98 -6.01 -15.07
C LEU A 88 -4.58 -7.01 -16.06
N ASP A 89 -4.69 -8.25 -15.63
CA ASP A 89 -5.06 -9.38 -16.49
C ASP A 89 -6.51 -9.81 -16.25
N ALA A 90 -7.39 -9.41 -17.17
CA ALA A 90 -8.80 -9.81 -17.14
C ALA A 90 -9.02 -11.32 -17.28
N ALA A 91 -8.08 -12.04 -17.91
CA ALA A 91 -8.17 -13.49 -18.16
C ALA A 91 -7.63 -14.33 -16.99
N SER A 92 -7.04 -13.70 -15.96
CA SER A 92 -6.52 -14.42 -14.80
C SER A 92 -7.61 -15.26 -14.12
N PRO A 93 -7.37 -16.55 -13.79
CA PRO A 93 -8.32 -17.38 -13.06
C PRO A 93 -8.69 -16.81 -11.69
N ASN A 94 -7.83 -15.99 -11.10
CA ASN A 94 -8.10 -15.29 -9.85
C ASN A 94 -9.27 -14.31 -9.95
N ASN A 95 -9.56 -13.78 -11.14
CA ASN A 95 -10.63 -12.80 -11.32
C ASN A 95 -12.02 -13.38 -11.03
N ALA A 96 -12.32 -14.62 -11.45
CA ALA A 96 -13.60 -15.25 -11.17
C ALA A 96 -13.84 -15.35 -9.65
N ILE A 97 -12.79 -15.72 -8.90
CA ILE A 97 -12.83 -15.80 -7.44
C ILE A 97 -13.03 -14.41 -6.83
N ALA A 98 -12.24 -13.43 -7.28
CA ALA A 98 -12.31 -12.06 -6.78
C ALA A 98 -13.69 -11.44 -7.03
N LEU A 99 -14.21 -11.55 -8.26
CA LEU A 99 -15.52 -11.00 -8.62
C LEU A 99 -16.64 -11.64 -7.81
N GLY A 100 -16.62 -12.98 -7.61
CA GLY A 100 -17.60 -13.66 -6.77
C GLY A 100 -17.55 -13.20 -5.30
N ARG A 101 -16.36 -12.94 -4.75
CA ARG A 101 -16.21 -12.41 -3.39
C ARG A 101 -16.73 -10.97 -3.25
N LEU A 102 -16.56 -10.17 -4.29
CA LEU A 102 -16.86 -8.73 -4.29
C LEU A 102 -18.30 -8.42 -4.76
N GLU A 103 -19.02 -9.39 -5.33
CA GLU A 103 -20.39 -9.20 -5.80
C GLU A 103 -21.32 -8.56 -4.75
N PRO A 104 -21.28 -8.93 -3.45
CA PRO A 104 -22.11 -8.29 -2.44
C PRO A 104 -21.70 -6.86 -2.09
N CYS A 105 -20.51 -6.42 -2.49
CA CYS A 105 -19.93 -5.12 -2.10
C CYS A 105 -20.35 -4.02 -3.07
N ARG A 106 -21.47 -3.33 -2.78
CA ARG A 106 -22.04 -2.30 -3.66
C ARG A 106 -21.16 -1.05 -3.84
N ASN A 107 -20.17 -0.86 -2.98
CA ASN A 107 -19.23 0.25 -3.03
C ASN A 107 -17.94 -0.07 -3.80
N VAL A 108 -17.83 -1.26 -4.42
CA VAL A 108 -16.66 -1.71 -5.18
C VAL A 108 -16.94 -1.65 -6.68
N GLU A 109 -16.01 -1.06 -7.41
CA GLU A 109 -15.93 -1.09 -8.87
C GLU A 109 -14.65 -1.80 -9.30
N CYS A 110 -14.80 -2.88 -10.06
CA CYS A 110 -13.69 -3.69 -10.58
C CYS A 110 -13.37 -3.28 -12.01
N LEU A 111 -12.18 -2.77 -12.25
CA LEU A 111 -11.67 -2.42 -13.57
C LEU A 111 -10.55 -3.36 -14.00
N PHE A 112 -10.32 -3.45 -15.31
CA PHE A 112 -9.25 -4.23 -15.91
C PHE A 112 -8.38 -3.37 -16.80
N GLY A 113 -7.07 -3.61 -16.75
CA GLY A 113 -6.06 -2.95 -17.55
C GLY A 113 -4.88 -2.44 -16.73
N ASP A 114 -4.00 -1.70 -17.40
CA ASP A 114 -2.79 -1.20 -16.78
C ASP A 114 -3.10 -0.04 -15.81
N SER A 115 -2.90 -0.29 -14.51
CA SER A 115 -3.09 0.71 -13.46
C SER A 115 -2.23 1.96 -13.64
N ARG A 116 -1.07 1.86 -14.37
CA ARG A 116 -0.20 3.00 -14.68
C ARG A 116 -0.85 3.98 -15.65
N GLU A 117 -1.85 3.53 -16.41
CA GLU A 117 -2.63 4.35 -17.35
C GLU A 117 -3.98 4.75 -16.74
N ILE A 118 -4.60 3.84 -15.98
CA ILE A 118 -5.95 4.01 -15.43
C ILE A 118 -5.93 4.96 -14.22
N LEU A 119 -5.09 4.69 -13.20
CA LEU A 119 -5.14 5.44 -11.94
C LEU A 119 -4.85 6.94 -12.11
N PRO A 120 -3.88 7.39 -12.95
CA PRO A 120 -3.65 8.83 -13.15
C PRO A 120 -4.85 9.58 -13.73
N ARG A 121 -5.75 8.90 -14.44
CA ARG A 121 -6.98 9.48 -15.00
C ARG A 121 -8.11 9.54 -13.98
N LEU A 122 -8.14 8.58 -13.04
CA LEU A 122 -9.20 8.44 -12.03
C LEU A 122 -8.94 9.24 -10.76
N VAL A 123 -7.67 9.45 -10.41
CA VAL A 123 -7.30 10.06 -9.12
C VAL A 123 -7.87 11.48 -8.98
N GLN A 124 -8.50 11.73 -7.83
CA GLN A 124 -9.11 13.02 -7.47
C GLN A 124 -8.49 13.58 -6.18
N SER A 125 -8.79 14.84 -5.91
CA SER A 125 -8.28 15.48 -4.69
C SER A 125 -8.84 14.84 -3.43
N GLY A 126 -7.95 14.46 -2.53
CA GLY A 126 -8.29 13.84 -1.26
C GLY A 126 -8.33 12.31 -1.28
N ASP A 127 -8.09 11.67 -2.43
CA ASP A 127 -8.10 10.22 -2.52
C ASP A 127 -6.98 9.57 -1.71
N ALA A 128 -7.23 8.32 -1.29
CA ALA A 128 -6.20 7.40 -0.83
C ALA A 128 -5.92 6.36 -1.91
N VAL A 129 -4.66 5.97 -2.07
CA VAL A 129 -4.26 5.00 -3.09
C VAL A 129 -3.47 3.86 -2.46
N LEU A 130 -3.80 2.62 -2.84
CA LEU A 130 -3.09 1.40 -2.49
C LEU A 130 -2.50 0.79 -3.77
N ILE A 131 -1.18 0.62 -3.82
CA ILE A 131 -0.47 0.00 -4.94
C ILE A 131 0.13 -1.32 -4.49
N ASP A 132 -0.48 -2.43 -4.91
CA ASP A 132 0.02 -3.80 -4.74
C ASP A 132 0.48 -4.44 -6.07
N GLY A 133 0.18 -3.81 -7.16
CA GLY A 133 0.72 -4.05 -8.51
C GLY A 133 0.72 -2.75 -9.30
N PRO A 134 1.76 -2.46 -10.06
CA PRO A 134 3.02 -3.18 -10.27
C PRO A 134 3.91 -3.21 -9.02
N LYS A 135 5.03 -3.94 -9.09
CA LYS A 135 5.96 -4.11 -7.97
C LYS A 135 7.21 -3.24 -8.11
N GLU A 136 7.92 -3.04 -6.98
CA GLU A 136 9.25 -2.42 -6.92
C GLU A 136 9.29 -0.99 -7.52
N PHE A 137 10.29 -0.74 -8.40
CA PHE A 137 10.46 0.55 -9.07
C PHE A 137 9.28 0.99 -9.94
N ARG A 138 8.53 0.03 -10.49
CA ARG A 138 7.34 0.36 -11.26
C ARG A 138 6.25 0.91 -10.35
N ALA A 139 6.12 0.37 -9.15
CA ALA A 139 5.23 0.88 -8.11
C ALA A 139 5.64 2.28 -7.66
N LEU A 140 6.93 2.51 -7.36
CA LEU A 140 7.46 3.83 -7.03
C LEU A 140 7.21 4.86 -8.14
N LYS A 141 7.43 4.47 -9.41
CA LYS A 141 7.15 5.36 -10.54
C LYS A 141 5.67 5.71 -10.65
N LEU A 142 4.78 4.75 -10.41
CA LEU A 142 3.34 5.00 -10.39
C LEU A 142 2.99 5.95 -9.24
N ALA A 143 3.50 5.71 -8.02
CA ALA A 143 3.29 6.60 -6.87
C ALA A 143 3.74 8.04 -7.17
N LEU A 144 4.96 8.21 -7.73
CA LEU A 144 5.46 9.52 -8.17
C LEU A 144 4.54 10.19 -9.19
N ASN A 145 4.03 9.42 -10.16
CA ASN A 145 3.11 9.95 -11.16
C ASN A 145 1.77 10.40 -10.58
N LEU A 146 1.30 9.74 -9.53
CA LEU A 146 0.08 10.13 -8.83
C LEU A 146 0.33 11.35 -7.95
N LEU A 147 1.37 11.32 -7.12
CA LEU A 147 1.71 12.39 -6.17
C LEU A 147 2.05 13.71 -6.87
N LYS A 148 2.69 13.68 -8.06
CA LYS A 148 2.96 14.92 -8.82
C LYS A 148 1.71 15.72 -9.17
N THR A 149 0.54 15.06 -9.16
CA THR A 149 -0.73 15.74 -9.44
C THR A 149 -1.23 16.58 -8.27
N GLY A 150 -0.67 16.39 -7.07
CA GLY A 150 -1.15 17.00 -5.82
C GLY A 150 -2.55 16.57 -5.42
N LYS A 151 -3.08 15.49 -6.02
CA LYS A 151 -4.45 15.04 -5.78
C LYS A 151 -4.59 14.05 -4.62
N PRO A 152 -3.82 12.94 -4.58
CA PRO A 152 -3.96 11.98 -3.49
C PRO A 152 -3.52 12.57 -2.15
N SER A 153 -4.25 12.26 -1.08
CA SER A 153 -3.82 12.59 0.28
C SER A 153 -2.72 11.68 0.77
N VAL A 154 -2.70 10.44 0.29
CA VAL A 154 -1.72 9.42 0.67
C VAL A 154 -1.63 8.34 -0.40
N VAL A 155 -0.44 7.79 -0.59
CA VAL A 155 -0.19 6.61 -1.43
C VAL A 155 0.50 5.55 -0.59
N PHE A 156 -0.06 4.35 -0.58
CA PHE A 156 0.55 3.16 0.01
C PHE A 156 1.18 2.30 -1.06
N LEU A 157 2.39 1.80 -0.79
CA LEU A 157 3.06 0.79 -1.60
C LEU A 157 3.20 -0.49 -0.80
N HIS A 158 2.69 -1.59 -1.33
CA HIS A 158 2.93 -2.92 -0.77
C HIS A 158 4.28 -3.49 -1.23
N ASP A 159 4.75 -4.55 -0.56
CA ASP A 159 6.02 -5.22 -0.83
C ASP A 159 7.25 -4.30 -0.71
N CYS A 160 7.32 -3.53 0.38
CA CYS A 160 8.47 -2.70 0.73
C CYS A 160 9.28 -3.28 1.90
N PRO A 161 9.77 -4.54 1.84
CA PRO A 161 10.46 -5.15 2.97
C PRO A 161 11.76 -4.44 3.33
N ALA A 162 12.15 -4.54 4.61
CA ALA A 162 13.43 -4.02 5.08
C ALA A 162 14.58 -4.57 4.22
N GLY A 163 15.53 -3.71 3.85
CA GLY A 163 16.67 -4.09 3.00
C GLY A 163 16.38 -4.07 1.50
N SER A 164 15.14 -3.91 1.06
CA SER A 164 14.86 -3.75 -0.37
C SER A 164 15.40 -2.42 -0.91
N ARG A 165 15.79 -2.42 -2.19
CA ARG A 165 16.41 -1.26 -2.84
C ARG A 165 15.42 -0.09 -3.01
N TRP A 166 14.15 -0.39 -3.25
CA TRP A 166 13.11 0.63 -3.35
C TRP A 166 12.75 1.21 -1.98
N ARG A 167 12.80 0.42 -0.89
CA ARG A 167 12.68 0.95 0.46
C ARG A 167 13.82 1.88 0.81
N LYS A 168 15.07 1.50 0.46
CA LYS A 168 16.21 2.40 0.61
C LYS A 168 15.98 3.72 -0.13
N PHE A 169 15.46 3.67 -1.37
CA PHE A 169 15.14 4.88 -2.11
C PHE A 169 14.10 5.74 -1.38
N ILE A 170 13.05 5.13 -0.82
CA ILE A 170 12.03 5.87 -0.05
C ILE A 170 12.68 6.54 1.17
N ASN A 171 13.48 5.81 1.95
CA ASN A 171 14.18 6.35 3.11
C ASN A 171 15.11 7.51 2.76
N ASP A 172 15.81 7.42 1.63
CA ASP A 172 16.75 8.45 1.19
C ASP A 172 16.06 9.73 0.69
N TYR A 173 14.82 9.62 0.18
CA TYR A 173 14.18 10.73 -0.55
C TYR A 173 12.77 11.11 -0.08
N TRP A 174 12.21 10.38 0.91
CA TRP A 174 10.89 10.65 1.50
C TRP A 174 10.97 10.65 3.02
N PRO A 175 11.41 11.74 3.64
CA PRO A 175 11.63 11.80 5.11
C PRO A 175 10.35 11.56 5.91
N ASP A 176 9.19 11.92 5.36
CA ASP A 176 7.89 11.75 6.04
C ASP A 176 7.26 10.37 5.78
N ALA A 177 7.91 9.51 5.01
CA ALA A 177 7.42 8.15 4.78
C ALA A 177 7.65 7.29 6.03
N PHE A 178 6.69 6.42 6.32
CA PHE A 178 6.81 5.41 7.36
C PHE A 178 6.29 4.05 6.88
N PHE A 179 6.51 3.00 7.67
CA PHE A 179 6.30 1.63 7.22
C PHE A 179 5.51 0.82 8.23
N SER A 180 4.78 -0.20 7.74
CA SER A 180 3.97 -1.10 8.58
C SER A 180 4.79 -1.99 9.52
N ASP A 181 6.09 -2.14 9.28
CA ASP A 181 7.00 -2.87 10.14
C ASP A 181 7.64 -2.01 11.25
N HIS A 182 7.05 -0.85 11.55
CA HIS A 182 7.46 -0.05 12.70
C HIS A 182 7.37 -0.89 13.99
N PRO A 183 8.46 -0.99 14.79
CA PRO A 183 8.53 -1.95 15.90
C PRO A 183 7.39 -1.81 16.91
N GLU A 184 7.03 -0.58 17.29
CA GLU A 184 5.94 -0.35 18.24
C GLU A 184 4.58 -0.72 17.65
N PHE A 185 4.36 -0.47 16.35
CA PHE A 185 3.12 -0.85 15.67
C PHE A 185 2.99 -2.38 15.62
N LEU A 186 4.04 -3.08 15.23
CA LEU A 186 4.06 -4.54 15.20
C LEU A 186 3.86 -5.16 16.58
N ARG A 187 4.55 -4.61 17.60
CA ARG A 187 4.43 -5.10 18.99
C ARG A 187 2.95 -5.05 19.45
N ARG A 188 2.20 -4.04 19.04
CA ARG A 188 0.80 -3.83 19.46
C ARG A 188 -0.20 -4.60 18.61
N PHE A 189 0.02 -4.73 17.30
CA PHE A 189 -1.02 -5.13 16.35
C PHE A 189 -0.69 -6.31 15.45
N SER A 190 0.50 -6.92 15.55
CA SER A 190 0.86 -8.09 14.71
C SER A 190 -0.04 -9.30 14.95
N TYR A 191 -0.68 -9.42 16.10
CA TYR A 191 -1.62 -10.49 16.41
C TYR A 191 -2.86 -10.49 15.48
N LEU A 192 -3.15 -9.38 14.80
CA LEU A 192 -4.22 -9.32 13.80
C LEU A 192 -3.97 -10.24 12.61
N ASP A 193 -2.74 -10.68 12.40
CA ASP A 193 -2.35 -11.57 11.31
C ASP A 193 -2.54 -13.06 11.65
N ASP A 194 -2.85 -13.37 12.92
CA ASP A 194 -2.84 -14.75 13.45
C ASP A 194 -4.16 -15.50 13.27
N PHE A 195 -4.97 -15.17 12.24
CA PHE A 195 -6.23 -15.86 11.98
C PHE A 195 -6.04 -17.38 11.86
N GLY A 196 -6.23 -18.07 12.99
CA GLY A 196 -6.12 -19.53 13.07
C GLY A 196 -4.73 -20.12 12.83
N GLN A 197 -3.70 -19.29 12.75
CA GLN A 197 -2.30 -19.70 12.62
C GLN A 197 -1.55 -19.45 13.95
N PRO A 198 -0.48 -20.20 14.25
CA PRO A 198 0.36 -19.89 15.41
C PRO A 198 0.84 -18.43 15.34
N PRO A 199 0.89 -17.72 16.49
CA PRO A 199 1.33 -16.34 16.51
C PRO A 199 2.71 -16.18 15.86
N ARG A 200 2.81 -15.25 14.89
CA ARG A 200 4.10 -14.95 14.28
C ARG A 200 4.95 -14.14 15.25
N ASP A 201 6.22 -14.49 15.36
CA ASP A 201 7.17 -13.66 16.11
C ASP A 201 7.32 -12.31 15.38
N TRP A 202 6.75 -11.24 15.92
CA TRP A 202 6.79 -9.90 15.38
C TRP A 202 8.20 -9.32 15.22
N ARG A 203 9.21 -9.91 15.91
CA ARG A 203 10.62 -9.53 15.80
C ARG A 203 11.27 -10.02 14.52
N ARG A 204 10.69 -11.02 13.86
CA ARG A 204 11.23 -11.52 12.60
C ARG A 204 10.95 -10.55 11.46
N PRO A 205 11.91 -10.36 10.53
CA PRO A 205 11.68 -9.54 9.33
C PRO A 205 10.44 -10.02 8.58
N ARG A 206 9.58 -9.07 8.20
CA ARG A 206 8.40 -9.39 7.42
C ARG A 206 8.76 -9.53 5.94
N PRO A 207 8.18 -10.51 5.23
CA PRO A 207 8.41 -10.68 3.80
C PRO A 207 7.78 -9.54 2.99
N THR A 208 6.71 -8.95 3.53
CA THR A 208 5.98 -7.84 2.92
C THR A 208 5.80 -6.72 3.94
N THR A 209 5.76 -5.49 3.47
CA THR A 209 5.46 -4.31 4.29
C THR A 209 4.80 -3.23 3.45
N PHE A 210 3.95 -2.41 4.07
CA PHE A 210 3.52 -1.15 3.48
C PHE A 210 4.56 -0.05 3.69
N ALA A 211 4.78 0.74 2.64
CA ALA A 211 5.28 2.09 2.77
C ALA A 211 4.10 3.07 2.64
N CYS A 212 3.94 3.94 3.61
CA CYS A 212 2.99 5.05 3.58
C CYS A 212 3.72 6.30 3.08
N LEU A 213 3.27 6.84 1.96
CA LEU A 213 3.79 8.06 1.35
C LEU A 213 2.73 9.16 1.50
N PRO A 214 2.93 10.17 2.37
CA PRO A 214 2.06 11.34 2.44
C PRO A 214 1.92 12.05 1.09
N GLY A 215 0.77 12.72 0.86
CA GLY A 215 0.38 13.27 -0.43
C GLY A 215 1.29 14.36 -1.00
N ASP A 216 2.08 15.01 -0.14
CA ASP A 216 3.03 16.03 -0.58
C ASP A 216 4.34 15.38 -1.03
N LEU A 217 4.86 15.80 -2.18
CA LEU A 217 6.17 15.35 -2.64
C LEU A 217 7.28 16.00 -1.81
N ALA A 218 8.16 15.18 -1.24
CA ALA A 218 9.31 15.64 -0.45
C ALA A 218 10.33 16.47 -1.26
N ALA A 219 10.28 16.38 -2.59
CA ALA A 219 11.14 17.12 -3.51
C ALA A 219 10.46 17.27 -4.89
N PRO A 220 10.95 18.16 -5.77
CA PRO A 220 10.40 18.32 -7.11
C PRO A 220 10.35 17.00 -7.89
N TYR A 221 9.22 16.72 -8.52
CA TYR A 221 8.98 15.47 -9.26
C TYR A 221 10.12 15.10 -10.22
N ARG A 222 10.62 16.07 -10.99
CA ARG A 222 11.71 15.81 -11.97
C ARG A 222 12.97 15.30 -11.29
N LEU A 223 13.32 15.85 -10.14
CA LEU A 223 14.47 15.43 -9.36
C LEU A 223 14.30 13.99 -8.85
N LEU A 224 13.14 13.69 -8.24
CA LEU A 224 12.84 12.35 -7.73
C LEU A 224 12.81 11.32 -8.86
N LEU A 225 12.20 11.66 -10.00
CA LEU A 225 12.17 10.76 -11.16
C LEU A 225 13.56 10.50 -11.72
N THR A 226 14.40 11.53 -11.85
CA THR A 226 15.80 11.38 -12.31
C THR A 226 16.57 10.46 -11.36
N LYS A 227 16.48 10.69 -10.05
CA LYS A 227 17.11 9.84 -9.04
C LYS A 227 16.61 8.40 -9.10
N LEU A 228 15.31 8.19 -9.30
CA LEU A 228 14.72 6.86 -9.44
C LEU A 228 15.24 6.12 -10.68
N VAL A 229 15.36 6.81 -11.81
CA VAL A 229 15.90 6.23 -13.05
C VAL A 229 17.38 5.88 -12.89
N LEU A 230 18.18 6.75 -12.30
CA LEU A 230 19.60 6.51 -12.02
C LEU A 230 19.79 5.35 -11.03
N ALA A 231 19.04 5.34 -9.93
CA ALA A 231 19.07 4.26 -8.95
C ALA A 231 18.75 2.91 -9.62
N ARG A 232 17.70 2.86 -10.43
CA ARG A 232 17.33 1.65 -11.18
C ARG A 232 18.45 1.22 -12.15
N ALA A 233 19.05 2.15 -12.88
CA ALA A 233 20.14 1.83 -13.81
C ALA A 233 21.36 1.26 -13.08
N LEU A 234 21.76 1.83 -11.95
CA LEU A 234 22.85 1.33 -11.12
C LEU A 234 22.56 -0.08 -10.56
N TRP A 235 21.32 -0.42 -10.33
CA TRP A 235 20.93 -1.73 -9.77
C TRP A 235 20.74 -2.80 -10.82
N LEU A 236 20.50 -2.42 -12.07
CA LEU A 236 20.44 -3.32 -13.21
C LEU A 236 21.82 -3.50 -13.87
N ALA A 237 22.80 -2.65 -13.53
CA ALA A 237 24.17 -2.83 -14.01
C ALA A 237 24.69 -4.17 -13.47
N PRO A 238 25.10 -5.12 -14.34
CA PRO A 238 25.68 -6.38 -13.89
C PRO A 238 26.90 -6.06 -13.05
N SER A 239 27.10 -6.81 -11.96
CA SER A 239 28.30 -6.78 -11.11
C SER A 239 29.55 -7.30 -11.88
N LYS A 240 29.86 -6.73 -13.03
CA LYS A 240 31.01 -7.09 -13.89
C LYS A 240 32.34 -6.54 -13.38
N ILE A 241 32.41 -5.95 -12.20
CA ILE A 241 33.69 -5.43 -11.65
C ILE A 241 34.42 -6.45 -10.77
N GLY A 242 33.80 -7.62 -10.47
CA GLY A 242 34.42 -8.64 -9.61
C GLY A 242 35.34 -9.68 -10.32
N GLY A 243 35.45 -9.63 -11.64
CA GLY A 243 36.10 -10.69 -12.42
C GLY A 243 37.54 -10.41 -12.92
N TRP A 244 38.12 -9.26 -12.63
CA TRP A 244 39.43 -8.87 -13.18
C TRP A 244 40.60 -8.83 -12.18
N LEU A 245 40.41 -9.23 -10.94
CA LEU A 245 41.45 -9.21 -9.90
C LEU A 245 41.90 -10.56 -9.35
N THR A 246 41.51 -11.68 -9.99
CA THR A 246 42.00 -13.02 -9.59
C THR A 246 42.53 -13.82 -10.77
N SER A 247 43.41 -13.23 -11.58
CA SER A 247 44.29 -13.97 -12.49
C SER A 247 45.59 -13.21 -12.68
N SER A 248 46.46 -13.35 -11.71
CA SER A 248 47.91 -13.24 -11.83
C SER A 248 48.56 -13.98 -10.70
#